data_08bb5f42744218fd851059458acb7985
#
_entry.id   08bb5f42744218fd851059458acb7985
#
_cell.length_a   1.000
_cell.length_b   1.000
_cell.length_c   1.000
_cell.angle_alpha   90.00
_cell.angle_beta   90.00
_cell.angle_gamma   90.00
#
_symmetry.space_group_name_H-M   'P 1'
#
loop_
_entity.id
_entity.type
_entity.pdbx_description
1 polymer ?
#
loop_
_entity_poly.entity_id
_entity_poly.type
_entity_poly.pdbx_seq_one_letter_code
_entity_poly.pdbx_strand_id
1 'polypeptide(L)'
;NSLDSAACLALHELFDEFERNPQWWVAVITGAGERAFCAGMNLKNVAKGEPLRLPPSGFAGLTHRFDNSKPVIAAVNGGAYGGGLEMALACDIVIAAEHAIFALSEPRVGVAALAGGVHRLARQIGLKQAMGMLLNGRKVSAAEAHELGFVNEVVPAAELMATAQRWAAEIAACAPLAVRATKQLAMSGLDLPLREAMAASYPMVTAMLNSPDMVEGARAFAERRAPNWQG
;
A
#
# COMPACT_ATOMS: atom_id res chain seq x y z
N ASN A 1 -8.34 1.25 16.38
CA ASN A 1 -7.52 1.62 15.20
C ASN A 1 -8.26 2.60 14.26
N SER A 2 -9.06 3.55 14.80
CA SER A 2 -9.45 4.74 14.05
C SER A 2 -8.33 5.79 14.16
N LEU A 3 -8.10 6.55 13.09
CA LEU A 3 -7.07 7.57 13.04
C LEU A 3 -7.69 8.97 13.16
N ASP A 4 -7.01 9.82 13.90
CA ASP A 4 -7.27 11.27 13.98
C ASP A 4 -6.12 12.04 13.29
N SER A 5 -6.17 13.37 13.36
CA SER A 5 -5.15 14.23 12.76
C SER A 5 -3.75 13.99 13.32
N ALA A 6 -3.62 13.73 14.61
CA ALA A 6 -2.32 13.49 15.26
C ALA A 6 -1.72 12.15 14.79
N ALA A 7 -2.54 11.10 14.73
CA ALA A 7 -2.11 9.80 14.23
C ALA A 7 -1.70 9.86 12.73
N CYS A 8 -2.45 10.62 11.91
CA CYS A 8 -2.08 10.81 10.50
C CYS A 8 -0.76 11.56 10.34
N LEU A 9 -0.48 12.55 11.20
CA LEU A 9 0.80 13.27 11.20
C LEU A 9 1.96 12.37 11.65
N ALA A 10 1.78 11.60 12.73
CA ALA A 10 2.81 10.67 13.20
C ALA A 10 3.17 9.61 12.14
N LEU A 11 2.17 9.09 11.43
CA LEU A 11 2.40 8.16 10.32
C LEU A 11 3.08 8.85 9.13
N HIS A 12 2.78 10.12 8.85
CA HIS A 12 3.48 10.90 7.83
C HIS A 12 4.97 11.01 8.14
N GLU A 13 5.33 11.38 9.37
CA GLU A 13 6.72 11.50 9.82
C GLU A 13 7.45 10.14 9.74
N LEU A 14 6.76 9.06 10.14
CA LEU A 14 7.31 7.70 10.07
C LEU A 14 7.57 7.26 8.62
N PHE A 15 6.66 7.54 7.69
CA PHE A 15 6.89 7.23 6.27
C PHE A 15 7.97 8.11 5.64
N ASP A 16 8.14 9.37 6.10
CA ASP A 16 9.26 10.21 5.69
C ASP A 16 10.60 9.63 6.17
N GLU A 17 10.65 9.14 7.40
CA GLU A 17 11.83 8.46 7.93
C GLU A 17 12.11 7.16 7.18
N PHE A 18 11.06 6.35 6.93
CA PHE A 18 11.18 5.12 6.14
C PHE A 18 11.78 5.40 4.75
N GLU A 19 11.30 6.40 4.04
CA GLU A 19 11.79 6.73 2.71
C GLU A 19 13.25 7.21 2.74
N ARG A 20 13.65 7.98 3.76
CA ARG A 20 15.01 8.52 3.91
C ARG A 20 16.04 7.51 4.41
N ASN A 21 15.63 6.52 5.22
CA ASN A 21 16.56 5.58 5.83
C ASN A 21 17.05 4.53 4.82
N PRO A 22 18.34 4.51 4.44
CA PRO A 22 18.84 3.58 3.42
C PRO A 22 18.83 2.11 3.85
N GLN A 23 18.74 1.82 5.14
CA GLN A 23 18.72 0.46 5.67
C GLN A 23 17.33 -0.18 5.64
N TRP A 24 16.27 0.61 5.45
CA TRP A 24 14.91 0.11 5.42
C TRP A 24 14.42 0.01 3.98
N TRP A 25 14.17 -1.20 3.52
CA TRP A 25 13.84 -1.47 2.11
C TRP A 25 12.37 -1.76 1.87
N VAL A 26 11.69 -2.37 2.87
CA VAL A 26 10.27 -2.72 2.80
C VAL A 26 9.60 -2.38 4.11
N ALA A 27 8.40 -1.82 4.07
CA ALA A 27 7.57 -1.60 5.26
C ALA A 27 6.40 -2.58 5.29
N VAL A 28 6.05 -3.03 6.49
CA VAL A 28 4.81 -3.78 6.76
C VAL A 28 3.98 -2.96 7.73
N ILE A 29 2.72 -2.69 7.37
CA ILE A 29 1.76 -2.01 8.23
C ILE A 29 0.64 -2.97 8.64
N THR A 30 0.30 -2.99 9.93
CA THR A 30 -0.79 -3.79 10.48
C THR A 30 -1.51 -3.06 11.60
N GLY A 31 -2.69 -3.51 11.98
CA GLY A 31 -3.45 -2.94 13.08
C GLY A 31 -3.06 -3.55 14.42
N ALA A 32 -3.07 -2.76 15.49
CA ALA A 32 -2.90 -3.27 16.85
C ALA A 32 -4.11 -4.11 17.29
N GLY A 33 -3.87 -5.29 17.89
CA GLY A 33 -4.91 -6.22 18.33
C GLY A 33 -5.50 -7.03 17.17
N GLU A 34 -6.65 -7.65 17.38
CA GLU A 34 -7.21 -8.66 16.45
C GLU A 34 -8.49 -8.21 15.73
N ARG A 35 -9.12 -7.10 16.15
CA ARG A 35 -10.45 -6.71 15.66
C ARG A 35 -10.45 -5.93 14.36
N ALA A 36 -9.49 -5.05 14.19
CA ALA A 36 -9.45 -4.16 13.05
C ALA A 36 -8.02 -3.81 12.63
N PHE A 37 -7.81 -3.81 11.35
CA PHE A 37 -6.65 -3.18 10.73
C PHE A 37 -6.74 -1.66 10.93
N CYS A 38 -7.76 -1.04 10.36
CA CYS A 38 -8.06 0.37 10.56
C CYS A 38 -9.54 0.64 10.29
N ALA A 39 -10.20 1.31 11.24
CA ALA A 39 -11.61 1.67 11.14
C ALA A 39 -11.86 3.01 10.42
N GLY A 40 -10.82 3.57 9.80
CA GLY A 40 -10.89 4.85 9.11
C GLY A 40 -10.76 6.05 10.06
N MET A 41 -11.35 7.16 9.67
CA MET A 41 -11.33 8.41 10.42
C MET A 41 -12.09 8.29 11.74
N ASN A 42 -11.61 8.96 12.77
CA ASN A 42 -12.34 9.07 14.04
C ASN A 42 -13.55 10.00 13.90
N LEU A 43 -14.70 9.43 13.56
CA LEU A 43 -15.96 10.17 13.37
C LEU A 43 -16.46 10.88 14.62
N LYS A 44 -16.02 10.52 15.83
CA LYS A 44 -16.40 11.21 17.06
C LYS A 44 -15.86 12.64 17.08
N ASN A 45 -14.68 12.87 16.54
CA ASN A 45 -14.08 14.20 16.43
C ASN A 45 -14.81 15.04 15.37
N VAL A 46 -15.15 14.41 14.24
CA VAL A 46 -15.95 15.06 13.18
C VAL A 46 -17.33 15.50 13.70
N ALA A 47 -18.01 14.63 14.46
CA ALA A 47 -19.30 14.95 15.06
C ALA A 47 -19.25 16.11 16.08
N LYS A 48 -18.09 16.39 16.66
CA LYS A 48 -17.87 17.58 17.53
C LYS A 48 -17.52 18.85 16.72
N GLY A 49 -17.48 18.77 15.41
CA GLY A 49 -17.06 19.89 14.55
C GLY A 49 -15.55 20.15 14.53
N GLU A 50 -14.75 19.21 15.03
CA GLU A 50 -13.29 19.33 14.98
C GLU A 50 -12.81 19.16 13.52
N PRO A 51 -12.06 20.14 12.98
CA PRO A 51 -11.59 20.02 11.59
C PRO A 51 -10.56 18.89 11.46
N LEU A 52 -10.75 18.04 10.48
CA LEU A 52 -9.74 17.06 10.10
C LEU A 52 -8.58 17.79 9.41
N ARG A 53 -7.41 17.73 10.02
CA ARG A 53 -6.16 18.24 9.44
C ARG A 53 -5.31 17.06 9.01
N LEU A 54 -5.22 16.84 7.68
CA LEU A 54 -4.38 15.82 7.11
C LEU A 54 -3.02 16.41 6.69
N PRO A 55 -1.93 15.65 6.80
CA PRO A 55 -0.65 16.02 6.21
C PRO A 55 -0.76 16.04 4.67
N PRO A 56 0.19 16.65 3.95
CA PRO A 56 0.23 16.62 2.48
C PRO A 56 0.19 15.21 1.88
N SER A 57 0.74 14.21 2.58
CA SER A 57 0.69 12.80 2.21
C SER A 57 -0.67 12.13 2.43
N GLY A 58 -1.70 12.88 2.86
CA GLY A 58 -3.08 12.44 3.00
C GLY A 58 -3.36 11.61 4.25
N PHE A 59 -4.47 10.86 4.22
CA PHE A 59 -4.88 9.99 5.31
C PHE A 59 -3.81 8.93 5.61
N ALA A 60 -3.62 8.65 6.90
CA ALA A 60 -2.58 7.75 7.41
C ALA A 60 -1.15 8.09 6.92
N GLY A 61 -0.89 9.34 6.49
CA GLY A 61 0.42 9.73 5.97
C GLY A 61 0.82 9.01 4.66
N LEU A 62 -0.12 8.35 3.97
CA LEU A 62 0.18 7.44 2.86
C LEU A 62 -0.67 7.67 1.61
N THR A 63 -1.97 8.00 1.77
CA THR A 63 -2.91 7.93 0.65
C THR A 63 -2.68 8.95 -0.48
N HIS A 64 -1.93 10.02 -0.23
CA HIS A 64 -1.47 11.00 -1.24
C HIS A 64 0.05 10.98 -1.45
N ARG A 65 0.72 9.92 -1.05
CA ARG A 65 2.17 9.76 -1.21
C ARG A 65 2.46 9.05 -2.54
N PHE A 66 2.46 9.81 -3.64
CA PHE A 66 2.70 9.29 -4.99
C PHE A 66 4.18 9.12 -5.34
N ASP A 67 5.07 9.67 -4.52
CA ASP A 67 6.53 9.63 -4.65
C ASP A 67 7.19 8.53 -3.78
N ASN A 68 6.40 7.72 -3.10
CA ASN A 68 6.90 6.61 -2.29
C ASN A 68 7.57 5.54 -3.16
N SER A 69 8.91 5.51 -3.13
CA SER A 69 9.69 4.60 -3.97
C SER A 69 9.82 3.20 -3.38
N LYS A 70 9.76 3.08 -2.05
CA LYS A 70 9.92 1.81 -1.34
C LYS A 70 8.61 1.04 -1.23
N PRO A 71 8.63 -0.31 -1.31
CA PRO A 71 7.45 -1.14 -1.13
C PRO A 71 6.83 -1.05 0.26
N VAL A 72 5.49 -1.05 0.29
CA VAL A 72 4.69 -1.10 1.52
C VAL A 72 3.71 -2.26 1.42
N ILE A 73 3.67 -3.11 2.43
CA ILE A 73 2.78 -4.26 2.56
C ILE A 73 1.74 -3.96 3.63
N ALA A 74 0.46 -4.10 3.31
CA ALA A 74 -0.62 -4.10 4.29
C ALA A 74 -0.87 -5.53 4.77
N ALA A 75 -0.64 -5.80 6.06
CA ALA A 75 -1.05 -7.02 6.73
C ALA A 75 -2.38 -6.77 7.46
N VAL A 76 -3.48 -7.10 6.80
CA VAL A 76 -4.83 -6.74 7.24
C VAL A 76 -5.35 -7.78 8.23
N ASN A 77 -5.20 -7.49 9.52
CA ASN A 77 -5.51 -8.37 10.65
C ASN A 77 -6.97 -8.33 11.12
N GLY A 78 -7.86 -7.68 10.37
CA GLY A 78 -9.28 -7.55 10.74
C GLY A 78 -10.00 -6.54 9.85
N GLY A 79 -10.98 -5.81 10.41
CA GLY A 79 -11.76 -4.86 9.61
C GLY A 79 -10.92 -3.71 9.04
N ALA A 80 -11.02 -3.46 7.73
CA ALA A 80 -10.48 -2.31 7.02
C ALA A 80 -11.65 -1.49 6.45
N TYR A 81 -12.02 -0.40 7.13
CA TYR A 81 -13.22 0.36 6.82
C TYR A 81 -12.89 1.80 6.44
N GLY A 82 -13.56 2.31 5.41
CA GLY A 82 -13.37 3.68 4.96
C GLY A 82 -11.92 4.00 4.68
N GLY A 83 -11.38 5.04 5.32
CA GLY A 83 -9.95 5.39 5.24
C GLY A 83 -8.99 4.22 5.52
N GLY A 84 -9.43 3.21 6.30
CA GLY A 84 -8.64 2.00 6.53
C GLY A 84 -8.48 1.14 5.28
N LEU A 85 -9.55 0.99 4.48
CA LEU A 85 -9.43 0.34 3.18
C LEU A 85 -8.65 1.23 2.19
N GLU A 86 -8.85 2.56 2.23
CA GLU A 86 -8.09 3.49 1.39
C GLU A 86 -6.58 3.41 1.64
N MET A 87 -6.19 3.24 2.92
CA MET A 87 -4.79 3.01 3.31
C MET A 87 -4.28 1.66 2.78
N ALA A 88 -5.06 0.58 2.89
CA ALA A 88 -4.68 -0.73 2.35
C ALA A 88 -4.52 -0.69 0.82
N LEU A 89 -5.44 -0.02 0.10
CA LEU A 89 -5.37 0.17 -1.35
C LEU A 89 -4.19 1.07 -1.80
N ALA A 90 -3.64 1.88 -0.89
CA ALA A 90 -2.45 2.69 -1.14
C ALA A 90 -1.14 1.92 -0.92
N CYS A 91 -1.18 0.75 -0.30
CA CYS A 91 -0.05 -0.17 -0.20
C CYS A 91 0.15 -0.93 -1.53
N ASP A 92 1.34 -1.44 -1.75
CA ASP A 92 1.70 -2.17 -2.98
C ASP A 92 1.20 -3.62 -2.95
N ILE A 93 1.13 -4.21 -1.76
CA ILE A 93 0.72 -5.60 -1.52
C ILE A 93 -0.24 -5.63 -0.32
N VAL A 94 -1.29 -6.42 -0.44
CA VAL A 94 -2.27 -6.63 0.62
C VAL A 94 -2.35 -8.10 0.96
N ILE A 95 -2.05 -8.45 2.20
CA ILE A 95 -2.21 -9.79 2.77
C ILE A 95 -3.29 -9.70 3.84
N ALA A 96 -4.25 -10.59 3.84
CA ALA A 96 -5.40 -10.52 4.73
C ALA A 96 -5.53 -11.76 5.60
N ALA A 97 -5.90 -11.58 6.86
CA ALA A 97 -6.42 -12.65 7.67
C ALA A 97 -7.78 -13.12 7.11
N GLU A 98 -8.09 -14.40 7.15
CA GLU A 98 -9.29 -15.02 6.59
C GLU A 98 -10.61 -14.38 7.10
N HIS A 99 -10.61 -13.83 8.31
CA HIS A 99 -11.76 -13.14 8.91
C HIS A 99 -11.80 -11.64 8.61
N ALA A 100 -10.82 -11.09 7.86
CA ALA A 100 -10.79 -9.68 7.53
C ALA A 100 -11.99 -9.27 6.66
N ILE A 101 -12.47 -8.05 6.92
CA ILE A 101 -13.60 -7.46 6.19
C ILE A 101 -13.20 -6.10 5.64
N PHE A 102 -13.56 -5.85 4.41
CA PHE A 102 -13.27 -4.61 3.69
C PHE A 102 -14.55 -3.87 3.33
N ALA A 103 -14.59 -2.55 3.50
CA ALA A 103 -15.69 -1.73 3.01
C ALA A 103 -15.26 -0.26 2.84
N LEU A 104 -15.74 0.38 1.77
CA LEU A 104 -15.78 1.83 1.63
C LEU A 104 -17.16 2.32 2.04
N SER A 105 -17.36 2.48 3.35
CA SER A 105 -18.67 2.73 3.96
C SER A 105 -19.08 4.21 3.99
N GLU A 106 -18.29 5.08 3.38
CA GLU A 106 -18.47 6.54 3.36
C GLU A 106 -19.85 6.98 2.86
N PRO A 107 -20.47 6.38 1.81
CA PRO A 107 -21.81 6.79 1.39
C PRO A 107 -22.89 6.61 2.46
N ARG A 108 -22.68 5.69 3.42
CA ARG A 108 -23.62 5.46 4.54
C ARG A 108 -23.55 6.56 5.62
N VAL A 109 -22.53 7.41 5.56
CA VAL A 109 -22.32 8.54 6.49
C VAL A 109 -22.28 9.88 5.75
N GLY A 110 -22.72 9.92 4.49
CA GLY A 110 -22.96 11.15 3.74
C GLY A 110 -21.71 11.74 3.06
N VAL A 111 -20.65 10.96 2.88
CA VAL A 111 -19.43 11.39 2.19
C VAL A 111 -18.99 10.35 1.15
N ALA A 112 -17.99 10.68 0.35
CA ALA A 112 -17.32 9.73 -0.54
C ALA A 112 -15.95 9.34 0.02
N ALA A 113 -15.36 8.25 -0.48
CA ALA A 113 -14.03 7.77 -0.11
C ALA A 113 -12.95 8.65 -0.78
N LEU A 114 -12.72 9.84 -0.20
CA LEU A 114 -11.92 10.92 -0.80
C LEU A 114 -10.41 10.77 -0.58
N ALA A 115 -9.97 9.86 0.29
CA ALA A 115 -8.56 9.57 0.47
C ALA A 115 -8.00 8.60 -0.61
N GLY A 116 -8.66 8.56 -1.76
CA GLY A 116 -8.23 7.82 -2.95
C GLY A 116 -8.95 6.50 -3.19
N GLY A 117 -9.86 6.09 -2.29
CA GLY A 117 -10.59 4.82 -2.40
C GLY A 117 -11.39 4.70 -3.69
N VAL A 118 -12.12 5.75 -4.07
CA VAL A 118 -12.89 5.80 -5.32
C VAL A 118 -11.98 5.56 -6.53
N HIS A 119 -10.83 6.20 -6.55
CA HIS A 119 -9.92 6.16 -7.69
C HIS A 119 -9.11 4.86 -7.76
N ARG A 120 -8.55 4.43 -6.60
CA ARG A 120 -7.71 3.21 -6.54
C ARG A 120 -8.51 1.95 -6.78
N LEU A 121 -9.67 1.81 -6.11
CA LEU A 121 -10.47 0.60 -6.26
C LEU A 121 -10.92 0.41 -7.73
N ALA A 122 -11.40 1.50 -8.37
CA ALA A 122 -11.83 1.45 -9.77
C ALA A 122 -10.69 1.16 -10.78
N ARG A 123 -9.42 1.37 -10.38
CA ARG A 123 -8.24 1.04 -11.18
C ARG A 123 -7.69 -0.37 -10.90
N GLN A 124 -7.88 -0.87 -9.69
CA GLN A 124 -7.33 -2.16 -9.26
C GLN A 124 -8.24 -3.33 -9.59
N ILE A 125 -9.58 -3.09 -9.63
CA ILE A 125 -10.56 -4.12 -9.97
C ILE A 125 -11.48 -3.65 -11.09
N GLY A 126 -12.28 -4.54 -11.66
CA GLY A 126 -13.24 -4.18 -12.71
C GLY A 126 -14.24 -3.11 -12.25
N LEU A 127 -14.54 -2.12 -13.11
CA LEU A 127 -15.38 -0.97 -12.77
C LEU A 127 -16.74 -1.37 -12.17
N LYS A 128 -17.41 -2.39 -12.69
CA LYS A 128 -18.71 -2.85 -12.15
C LYS A 128 -18.59 -3.39 -10.74
N GLN A 129 -17.52 -4.12 -10.45
CA GLN A 129 -17.21 -4.62 -9.10
C GLN A 129 -16.93 -3.46 -8.13
N ALA A 130 -16.10 -2.51 -8.57
CA ALA A 130 -15.81 -1.30 -7.79
C ALA A 130 -17.08 -0.51 -7.47
N MET A 131 -17.94 -0.24 -8.46
CA MET A 131 -19.21 0.48 -8.27
C MET A 131 -20.16 -0.27 -7.32
N GLY A 132 -20.16 -1.61 -7.33
CA GLY A 132 -20.91 -2.42 -6.37
C GLY A 132 -20.48 -2.24 -4.91
N MET A 133 -19.22 -1.87 -4.67
CA MET A 133 -18.70 -1.53 -3.34
C MET A 133 -18.87 -0.04 -3.03
N LEU A 134 -18.55 0.83 -3.98
CA LEU A 134 -18.49 2.28 -3.81
C LEU A 134 -19.86 2.92 -3.56
N LEU A 135 -20.91 2.46 -4.25
CA LEU A 135 -22.22 3.11 -4.20
C LEU A 135 -23.05 2.77 -2.95
N ASN A 136 -22.87 1.61 -2.37
CA ASN A 136 -23.66 1.17 -1.22
C ASN A 136 -22.85 0.88 0.04
N GLY A 137 -21.51 0.94 -0.05
CA GLY A 137 -20.61 0.66 1.08
C GLY A 137 -20.77 -0.77 1.62
N ARG A 138 -20.98 -1.76 0.71
CA ARG A 138 -21.12 -3.15 1.15
C ARG A 138 -19.83 -3.69 1.73
N LYS A 139 -19.96 -4.65 2.62
CA LYS A 139 -18.83 -5.39 3.17
C LYS A 139 -18.40 -6.49 2.20
N VAL A 140 -17.10 -6.68 2.10
CA VAL A 140 -16.44 -7.71 1.28
C VAL A 140 -15.56 -8.53 2.21
N SER A 141 -15.65 -9.86 2.14
CA SER A 141 -14.77 -10.76 2.89
C SER A 141 -13.36 -10.80 2.31
N ALA A 142 -12.39 -11.34 3.06
CA ALA A 142 -11.03 -11.54 2.57
C ALA A 142 -10.99 -12.43 1.32
N ALA A 143 -11.77 -13.52 1.31
CA ALA A 143 -11.86 -14.41 0.16
C ALA A 143 -12.41 -13.69 -1.09
N GLU A 144 -13.50 -12.94 -0.95
CA GLU A 144 -14.07 -12.15 -2.05
C GLU A 144 -13.09 -11.06 -2.52
N ALA A 145 -12.38 -10.39 -1.60
CA ALA A 145 -11.38 -9.38 -1.90
C ALA A 145 -10.20 -9.94 -2.73
N HIS A 146 -9.81 -11.19 -2.44
CA HIS A 146 -8.83 -11.92 -3.21
C HIS A 146 -9.35 -12.28 -4.62
N GLU A 147 -10.58 -12.77 -4.73
CA GLU A 147 -11.21 -13.04 -6.02
C GLU A 147 -11.38 -11.77 -6.87
N LEU A 148 -11.68 -10.64 -6.25
CA LEU A 148 -11.76 -9.34 -6.90
C LEU A 148 -10.38 -8.81 -7.36
N GLY A 149 -9.29 -9.27 -6.77
CA GLY A 149 -7.93 -8.99 -7.18
C GLY A 149 -7.23 -7.84 -6.44
N PHE A 150 -7.77 -7.32 -5.33
CA PHE A 150 -7.08 -6.30 -4.53
C PHE A 150 -6.45 -6.84 -3.23
N VAL A 151 -6.56 -8.15 -2.97
CA VAL A 151 -5.84 -8.87 -1.93
C VAL A 151 -4.97 -9.93 -2.59
N ASN A 152 -3.67 -9.94 -2.27
CA ASN A 152 -2.69 -10.85 -2.86
C ASN A 152 -2.77 -12.27 -2.27
N GLU A 153 -2.96 -12.37 -0.94
CA GLU A 153 -2.98 -13.65 -0.24
C GLU A 153 -3.91 -13.58 0.98
N VAL A 154 -4.65 -14.67 1.23
CA VAL A 154 -5.51 -14.82 2.41
C VAL A 154 -5.01 -15.99 3.23
N VAL A 155 -4.80 -15.76 4.52
CA VAL A 155 -4.19 -16.75 5.42
C VAL A 155 -4.93 -16.79 6.77
N PRO A 156 -4.79 -17.89 7.55
CA PRO A 156 -5.23 -17.91 8.93
C PRO A 156 -4.62 -16.74 9.73
N ALA A 157 -5.39 -16.18 10.68
CA ALA A 157 -4.95 -15.00 11.44
C ALA A 157 -3.58 -15.19 12.11
N ALA A 158 -3.30 -16.39 12.61
CA ALA A 158 -2.03 -16.71 13.26
C ALA A 158 -0.82 -16.67 12.31
N GLU A 159 -1.05 -16.81 10.99
CA GLU A 159 0.00 -16.85 9.96
C GLU A 159 0.22 -15.48 9.29
N LEU A 160 -0.65 -14.50 9.54
CA LEU A 160 -0.65 -13.22 8.84
C LEU A 160 0.71 -12.52 8.88
N MET A 161 1.28 -12.35 10.06
CA MET A 161 2.56 -11.62 10.18
C MET A 161 3.74 -12.42 9.64
N ALA A 162 3.73 -13.75 9.78
CA ALA A 162 4.77 -14.61 9.20
C ALA A 162 4.72 -14.54 7.67
N THR A 163 3.52 -14.54 7.09
CA THR A 163 3.32 -14.38 5.64
C THR A 163 3.76 -13.00 5.15
N ALA A 164 3.39 -11.93 5.85
CA ALA A 164 3.84 -10.58 5.50
C ALA A 164 5.36 -10.43 5.56
N GLN A 165 6.01 -11.03 6.57
CA GLN A 165 7.46 -11.07 6.70
C GLN A 165 8.13 -11.89 5.59
N ARG A 166 7.52 -13.01 5.17
CA ARG A 166 8.00 -13.80 4.02
C ARG A 166 7.99 -12.95 2.75
N TRP A 167 6.89 -12.29 2.43
CA TRP A 167 6.79 -11.37 1.28
C TRP A 167 7.83 -10.26 1.36
N ALA A 168 8.00 -9.64 2.53
CA ALA A 168 9.00 -8.59 2.73
C ALA A 168 10.43 -9.11 2.52
N ALA A 169 10.75 -10.32 3.00
CA ALA A 169 12.05 -10.96 2.82
C ALA A 169 12.33 -11.31 1.35
N GLU A 170 11.32 -11.82 0.63
CA GLU A 170 11.43 -12.11 -0.81
C GLU A 170 11.71 -10.84 -1.62
N ILE A 171 11.05 -9.71 -1.30
CA ILE A 171 11.32 -8.42 -1.91
C ILE A 171 12.71 -7.90 -1.53
N ALA A 172 13.10 -7.99 -0.26
CA ALA A 172 14.40 -7.55 0.22
C ALA A 172 15.57 -8.40 -0.30
N ALA A 173 15.32 -9.61 -0.80
CA ALA A 173 16.30 -10.41 -1.51
C ALA A 173 16.59 -9.90 -2.93
N CYS A 174 15.78 -8.99 -3.47
CA CYS A 174 15.99 -8.38 -4.77
C CYS A 174 16.84 -7.09 -4.65
N ALA A 175 17.46 -6.67 -5.76
CA ALA A 175 18.22 -5.42 -5.80
C ALA A 175 17.33 -4.21 -5.48
N PRO A 176 17.62 -3.42 -4.44
CA PRO A 176 16.72 -2.39 -3.93
C PRO A 176 16.35 -1.34 -4.97
N LEU A 177 17.31 -0.87 -5.75
CA LEU A 177 17.05 0.12 -6.81
C LEU A 177 16.23 -0.46 -7.97
N ALA A 178 16.37 -1.76 -8.26
CA ALA A 178 15.54 -2.42 -9.26
C ALA A 178 14.08 -2.55 -8.79
N VAL A 179 13.86 -2.87 -7.51
CA VAL A 179 12.52 -2.89 -6.91
C VAL A 179 11.87 -1.50 -6.99
N ARG A 180 12.59 -0.46 -6.60
CA ARG A 180 12.09 0.94 -6.64
C ARG A 180 11.81 1.40 -8.08
N ALA A 181 12.69 1.09 -9.02
CA ALA A 181 12.49 1.39 -10.44
C ALA A 181 11.25 0.68 -10.99
N THR A 182 11.08 -0.61 -10.67
CA THR A 182 9.91 -1.40 -11.09
C THR A 182 8.61 -0.79 -10.55
N LYS A 183 8.58 -0.41 -9.25
CA LYS A 183 7.42 0.27 -8.66
C LYS A 183 7.13 1.59 -9.36
N GLN A 184 8.13 2.44 -9.57
CA GLN A 184 7.96 3.72 -10.27
C GLN A 184 7.43 3.52 -11.69
N LEU A 185 8.03 2.62 -12.47
CA LEU A 185 7.59 2.29 -13.83
C LEU A 185 6.12 1.86 -13.85
N ALA A 186 5.75 0.93 -12.97
CA ALA A 186 4.39 0.42 -12.91
C ALA A 186 3.39 1.52 -12.53
N MET A 187 3.63 2.24 -11.42
CA MET A 187 2.68 3.21 -10.87
C MET A 187 2.56 4.46 -11.74
N SER A 188 3.67 5.05 -12.16
CA SER A 188 3.65 6.25 -13.02
C SER A 188 3.22 5.94 -14.45
N GLY A 189 3.49 4.72 -14.92
CA GLY A 189 3.08 4.27 -16.25
C GLY A 189 1.57 4.08 -16.40
N LEU A 190 0.84 3.79 -15.31
CA LEU A 190 -0.63 3.66 -15.33
C LEU A 190 -1.36 4.97 -15.67
N ASP A 191 -0.71 6.11 -15.50
CA ASP A 191 -1.30 7.42 -15.81
C ASP A 191 -1.05 7.85 -17.27
N LEU A 192 -0.32 7.04 -18.05
CA LEU A 192 0.09 7.34 -19.43
C LEU A 192 -0.41 6.25 -20.41
N PRO A 193 -0.68 6.61 -21.68
CA PRO A 193 -0.80 5.62 -22.74
C PRO A 193 0.47 4.75 -22.84
N LEU A 194 0.34 3.45 -23.08
CA LEU A 194 1.47 2.50 -23.03
C LEU A 194 2.71 2.96 -23.82
N ARG A 195 2.50 3.51 -25.02
CA ARG A 195 3.61 4.03 -25.86
C ARG A 195 4.36 5.17 -25.17
N GLU A 196 3.63 6.06 -24.51
CA GLU A 196 4.19 7.22 -23.80
C GLU A 196 4.88 6.75 -22.52
N ALA A 197 4.28 5.81 -21.77
CA ALA A 197 4.87 5.20 -20.60
C ALA A 197 6.23 4.54 -20.92
N MET A 198 6.31 3.81 -22.04
CA MET A 198 7.56 3.16 -22.48
C MET A 198 8.63 4.15 -22.97
N ALA A 199 8.25 5.34 -23.41
CA ALA A 199 9.17 6.37 -23.88
C ALA A 199 9.55 7.39 -22.78
N ALA A 200 8.84 7.39 -21.65
CA ALA A 200 9.07 8.34 -20.58
C ALA A 200 10.40 8.08 -19.84
N SER A 201 10.94 9.13 -19.23
CA SER A 201 12.13 9.04 -18.39
C SER A 201 11.72 8.86 -16.93
N TYR A 202 12.34 7.91 -16.25
CA TYR A 202 12.07 7.59 -14.85
C TYR A 202 13.34 7.70 -14.01
N PRO A 203 13.40 8.59 -13.00
CA PRO A 203 14.61 8.79 -12.18
C PRO A 203 15.13 7.53 -11.52
N MET A 204 14.26 6.63 -11.03
CA MET A 204 14.69 5.38 -10.40
C MET A 204 15.31 4.41 -11.41
N VAL A 205 14.89 4.42 -12.67
CA VAL A 205 15.54 3.64 -13.74
C VAL A 205 16.96 4.14 -13.97
N THR A 206 17.14 5.46 -14.04
CA THR A 206 18.48 6.06 -14.18
C THR A 206 19.38 5.70 -13.00
N ALA A 207 18.87 5.78 -11.77
CA ALA A 207 19.60 5.38 -10.56
C ALA A 207 19.98 3.90 -10.59
N MET A 208 19.04 3.02 -10.94
CA MET A 208 19.26 1.58 -11.06
C MET A 208 20.35 1.25 -12.08
N LEU A 209 20.28 1.83 -13.29
CA LEU A 209 21.25 1.56 -14.37
C LEU A 209 22.67 2.03 -14.05
N ASN A 210 22.82 3.03 -13.19
CA ASN A 210 24.11 3.55 -12.74
C ASN A 210 24.59 2.94 -11.41
N SER A 211 23.86 1.96 -10.85
CA SER A 211 24.19 1.36 -9.56
C SER A 211 25.22 0.24 -9.68
N PRO A 212 26.03 0.00 -8.64
CA PRO A 212 26.88 -1.19 -8.56
C PRO A 212 26.08 -2.50 -8.61
N ASP A 213 24.84 -2.50 -8.15
CA ASP A 213 23.98 -3.67 -8.07
C ASP A 213 23.65 -4.27 -9.44
N MET A 214 23.60 -3.46 -10.49
CA MET A 214 23.41 -3.94 -11.85
C MET A 214 24.54 -4.91 -12.28
N VAL A 215 25.79 -4.58 -11.92
CA VAL A 215 26.97 -5.42 -12.22
C VAL A 215 27.03 -6.61 -11.26
N GLU A 216 26.73 -6.38 -9.97
CA GLU A 216 26.71 -7.42 -8.94
C GLU A 216 25.70 -8.52 -9.27
N GLY A 217 24.49 -8.16 -9.72
CA GLY A 217 23.48 -9.14 -10.09
C GLY A 217 23.94 -10.09 -11.20
N ALA A 218 24.54 -9.54 -12.26
CA ALA A 218 25.09 -10.33 -13.36
C ALA A 218 26.25 -11.22 -12.91
N ARG A 219 27.15 -10.70 -12.06
CA ARG A 219 28.29 -11.43 -11.50
C ARG A 219 27.83 -12.57 -10.59
N ALA A 220 26.95 -12.29 -9.63
CA ALA A 220 26.43 -13.29 -8.70
C ALA A 220 25.73 -14.44 -9.44
N PHE A 221 24.95 -14.12 -10.48
CA PHE A 221 24.32 -15.12 -11.34
C PHE A 221 25.35 -16.00 -12.04
N ALA A 222 26.39 -15.42 -12.65
CA ALA A 222 27.46 -16.17 -13.36
C ALA A 222 28.25 -17.07 -12.39
N GLU A 223 28.50 -16.58 -11.18
CA GLU A 223 29.24 -17.27 -10.12
C GLU A 223 28.36 -18.25 -9.30
N ARG A 224 27.06 -18.30 -9.56
CA ARG A 224 26.07 -19.15 -8.84
C ARG A 224 26.08 -18.93 -7.32
N ARG A 225 26.19 -17.71 -6.88
CA ARG A 225 26.13 -17.28 -5.48
C ARG A 225 25.00 -16.29 -5.24
N ALA A 226 24.66 -16.10 -3.97
CA ALA A 226 23.77 -15.01 -3.58
C ALA A 226 24.43 -13.64 -3.90
N PRO A 227 23.65 -12.66 -4.39
CA PRO A 227 24.14 -11.31 -4.60
C PRO A 227 24.33 -10.57 -3.27
N ASN A 228 25.19 -9.56 -3.28
CA ASN A 228 25.42 -8.66 -2.15
C ASN A 228 25.03 -7.24 -2.57
N TRP A 229 23.74 -6.91 -2.36
CA TRP A 229 23.19 -5.65 -2.77
C TRP A 229 23.70 -4.48 -1.92
N GLN A 230 23.99 -3.36 -2.55
CA GLN A 230 24.46 -2.14 -1.88
C GLN A 230 23.35 -1.08 -1.73
N GLY A 231 22.31 -1.11 -2.57
CA GLY A 231 21.15 -0.20 -2.50
C GLY A 231 21.30 1.11 -3.25
#